data_faa14a0894664b5cff7c7e57bd4ad184
#
_entry.id   faa14a0894664b5cff7c7e57bd4ad184
#
_cell.length_a   1.000
_cell.length_b   1.000
_cell.length_c   1.000
_cell.angle_alpha   90.00
_cell.angle_beta   90.00
_cell.angle_gamma   90.00
#
_symmetry.space_group_name_H-M   'P 1'
#
loop_
_entity.id
_entity.type
_entity.pdbx_description
1 polymer ?
#
loop_
_entity_poly.entity_id
_entity_poly.type
_entity_poly.pdbx_seq_one_letter_code
_entity_poly.pdbx_strand_id
1 'polypeptide(L)'
;MDHRTRPRTVRAMGAFVVAALVLSPSLVACGSDDEAAASDSIDVVSRWTAGNSANAAQNKVLQAFTAETGVKVNLTEGLETIDDQVENAVAAGKSPDLVIVNLFDKTLGWLDAGVTVSADQYLKDWGLADKIKPVALDEWRVGSVAGGELQGLPFSGFSWPLWYNTDLLKKAGVDKPPATTDELIAAAQKLRAAGSGPVVVGGNDWTGQKLFYQIAESFTDAASMQKVMQNGGYCSTPSVMEGIKLFTKLRDGGVFVDNVAGLNADNMYASYYGDKAAIMPGGSWAYTESTAAGTGIDKRTTLAGFPIPSGSTFKKPTAYRGFTGVGFMITKRGAEPGRIENVRKLVTKFYADASVGEFVKDASILPPTNGDFGSYSANPLLSQSLGLDNTVEYAVVPDVWIGAASDRIITVLTGAYGKSTPEEICAGLDTATKG
;
A
#
# COMPACT_ATOMS: atom_id res chain seq x y z
N MET A 1 7.41 19.58 62.89
CA MET A 1 8.42 18.72 63.57
C MET A 1 9.37 18.30 62.51
N ASP A 2 10.41 19.02 62.28
CA ASP A 2 11.74 18.98 62.93
C ASP A 2 12.52 17.81 62.36
N HIS A 3 13.69 17.85 61.82
CA HIS A 3 14.85 18.70 61.75
C HIS A 3 15.86 17.99 60.83
N ARG A 4 16.51 18.80 59.92
CA ARG A 4 17.98 18.97 59.82
C ARG A 4 18.83 17.70 59.69
N THR A 5 19.86 17.58 58.79
CA THR A 5 21.00 18.49 58.60
C THR A 5 21.89 17.99 57.44
N ARG A 6 22.48 18.96 56.68
CA ARG A 6 23.75 18.76 55.94
C ARG A 6 24.93 18.86 56.92
N PRO A 7 26.15 18.35 56.58
CA PRO A 7 27.14 19.19 55.91
C PRO A 7 28.23 18.49 55.04
N ARG A 8 28.76 19.22 54.10
CA ARG A 8 30.14 19.75 53.89
C ARG A 8 31.25 18.80 53.42
N THR A 9 31.65 19.03 52.20
CA THR A 9 33.01 19.33 51.59
C THR A 9 34.27 18.76 52.19
N VAL A 10 35.11 18.14 51.29
CA VAL A 10 36.59 18.32 51.32
C VAL A 10 37.13 18.31 49.88
N ARG A 11 37.93 19.34 49.57
CA ARG A 11 38.78 19.47 48.38
C ARG A 11 40.08 18.72 48.63
N ALA A 12 40.68 18.12 47.58
CA ALA A 12 42.11 17.87 47.51
C ALA A 12 42.65 18.13 46.11
N MET A 13 43.60 19.00 46.03
CA MET A 13 44.44 19.39 44.89
C MET A 13 45.62 18.39 44.70
N GLY A 14 46.12 18.33 43.47
CA GLY A 14 47.48 17.84 43.16
C GLY A 14 47.45 16.99 41.92
N ALA A 15 48.26 17.06 40.92
CA ALA A 15 49.42 17.83 40.57
C ALA A 15 49.67 17.58 39.06
N PHE A 16 50.20 18.55 38.36
CA PHE A 16 50.63 18.52 36.97
C PHE A 16 51.81 17.55 36.74
N VAL A 17 51.76 16.75 35.64
CA VAL A 17 52.98 16.25 35.00
C VAL A 17 52.89 16.56 33.50
N VAL A 18 53.75 17.48 33.05
CA VAL A 18 54.02 17.81 31.66
C VAL A 18 55.01 16.76 31.13
N ALA A 19 54.61 16.05 30.08
CA ALA A 19 55.55 15.29 29.27
C ALA A 19 55.48 15.77 27.84
N ALA A 20 56.48 16.50 27.42
CA ALA A 20 56.72 16.90 26.05
C ALA A 20 57.15 15.67 25.23
N LEU A 21 56.52 15.41 24.10
CA LEU A 21 56.99 14.45 23.10
C LEU A 21 56.97 15.05 21.71
N VAL A 22 58.09 14.95 21.13
CA VAL A 22 58.68 15.42 19.89
C VAL A 22 57.77 15.16 18.67
N LEU A 23 57.55 16.21 17.87
CA LEU A 23 57.02 16.12 16.51
C LEU A 23 58.07 15.53 15.56
N SER A 24 57.64 14.52 14.82
CA SER A 24 58.27 14.16 13.55
C SER A 24 57.22 14.26 12.44
N PRO A 25 57.41 15.08 11.43
CA PRO A 25 56.52 15.10 10.29
C PRO A 25 56.94 14.03 9.29
N SER A 26 56.14 12.98 9.15
CA SER A 26 56.22 12.08 8.00
C SER A 26 55.20 12.52 6.97
N LEU A 27 55.63 13.32 6.00
CA LEU A 27 54.95 13.50 4.74
C LEU A 27 54.98 12.18 3.96
N VAL A 28 53.85 11.48 3.91
CA VAL A 28 53.59 10.48 2.89
C VAL A 28 52.40 11.00 2.11
N ALA A 29 52.67 11.65 0.97
CA ALA A 29 51.72 11.83 -0.08
C ALA A 29 51.59 10.50 -0.84
N CYS A 30 50.50 9.81 -0.66
CA CYS A 30 50.00 8.83 -1.64
C CYS A 30 48.58 9.18 -1.89
N GLY A 31 48.30 9.66 -3.11
CA GLY A 31 46.97 9.65 -3.65
C GLY A 31 46.53 8.18 -3.75
N SER A 32 45.57 7.83 -2.97
CA SER A 32 44.71 6.67 -3.21
C SER A 32 43.31 7.24 -3.36
N ASP A 33 42.69 6.94 -4.46
CA ASP A 33 41.24 7.03 -4.61
C ASP A 33 40.70 6.25 -3.38
N ASP A 34 40.18 6.99 -2.39
CA ASP A 34 39.46 6.41 -1.26
C ASP A 34 38.15 5.87 -1.84
N GLU A 35 38.17 4.66 -2.38
CA GLU A 35 36.96 3.87 -2.46
C GLU A 35 36.44 3.74 -1.02
N ALA A 36 35.31 4.40 -0.75
CA ALA A 36 34.68 4.33 0.55
C ALA A 36 34.47 2.85 0.88
N ALA A 37 35.07 2.40 2.01
CA ALA A 37 34.98 1.00 2.42
C ALA A 37 33.50 0.58 2.46
N ALA A 38 33.17 -0.54 1.79
CA ALA A 38 31.81 -1.05 1.77
C ALA A 38 31.35 -1.34 3.20
N SER A 39 30.14 -0.93 3.53
CA SER A 39 29.52 -1.23 4.84
C SER A 39 29.35 -2.75 4.99
N ASP A 40 29.58 -3.28 6.18
CA ASP A 40 29.32 -4.69 6.54
C ASP A 40 27.85 -4.97 6.88
N SER A 41 27.00 -3.94 6.83
CA SER A 41 25.57 -4.02 7.14
C SER A 41 24.74 -3.10 6.26
N ILE A 42 23.45 -3.42 6.18
CA ILE A 42 22.39 -2.60 5.57
C ILE A 42 21.24 -2.43 6.55
N ASP A 43 20.78 -1.19 6.73
CA ASP A 43 19.65 -0.85 7.58
C ASP A 43 18.39 -0.74 6.73
N VAL A 44 17.38 -1.57 7.03
CA VAL A 44 16.14 -1.68 6.26
C VAL A 44 14.95 -1.44 7.18
N VAL A 45 14.04 -0.56 6.76
CA VAL A 45 12.69 -0.45 7.35
C VAL A 45 11.70 -1.09 6.39
N SER A 46 10.84 -1.97 6.88
CA SER A 46 9.92 -2.72 6.03
C SER A 46 8.51 -2.77 6.58
N ARG A 47 7.53 -2.56 5.70
CA ARG A 47 6.11 -2.75 5.99
C ARG A 47 5.71 -4.23 6.13
N TRP A 48 6.52 -5.16 5.68
CA TRP A 48 6.27 -6.60 5.84
C TRP A 48 6.68 -7.09 7.23
N THR A 49 5.85 -6.77 8.21
CA THR A 49 6.07 -7.08 9.63
C THR A 49 5.59 -8.49 10.00
N ALA A 50 5.88 -8.92 11.21
CA ALA A 50 5.32 -10.14 11.76
C ALA A 50 3.77 -10.12 11.68
N GLY A 51 3.17 -11.19 11.13
CA GLY A 51 1.73 -11.25 10.86
C GLY A 51 1.32 -10.82 9.44
N ASN A 52 2.19 -10.13 8.68
CA ASN A 52 1.96 -9.87 7.27
C ASN A 52 2.29 -11.12 6.44
N SER A 53 1.46 -11.45 5.44
CA SER A 53 1.65 -12.64 4.59
C SER A 53 3.00 -12.65 3.83
N ALA A 54 3.54 -11.47 3.49
CA ALA A 54 4.83 -11.34 2.81
C ALA A 54 6.05 -11.46 3.75
N ASN A 55 5.87 -11.46 5.07
CA ASN A 55 6.98 -11.51 6.03
C ASN A 55 7.84 -12.77 5.88
N ALA A 56 7.21 -13.93 5.70
CA ALA A 56 7.92 -15.19 5.54
C ALA A 56 8.80 -15.19 4.29
N ALA A 57 8.28 -14.73 3.15
CA ALA A 57 9.03 -14.61 1.90
C ALA A 57 10.18 -13.60 2.03
N GLN A 58 9.92 -12.43 2.64
CA GLN A 58 10.96 -11.43 2.94
C GLN A 58 12.10 -12.06 3.74
N ASN A 59 11.78 -12.73 4.85
CA ASN A 59 12.80 -13.32 5.73
C ASN A 59 13.65 -14.36 5.01
N LYS A 60 13.08 -15.18 4.12
CA LYS A 60 13.85 -16.11 3.28
C LYS A 60 14.86 -15.36 2.40
N VAL A 61 14.45 -14.27 1.75
CA VAL A 61 15.34 -13.46 0.91
C VAL A 61 16.45 -12.82 1.72
N LEU A 62 16.13 -12.24 2.88
CA LEU A 62 17.12 -11.60 3.76
C LEU A 62 18.14 -12.60 4.32
N GLN A 63 17.71 -13.80 4.70
CA GLN A 63 18.59 -14.87 5.17
C GLN A 63 19.51 -15.36 4.04
N ALA A 64 18.96 -15.59 2.84
CA ALA A 64 19.75 -15.98 1.67
C ALA A 64 20.77 -14.90 1.30
N PHE A 65 20.37 -13.63 1.31
CA PHE A 65 21.26 -12.50 1.07
C PHE A 65 22.44 -12.48 2.06
N THR A 66 22.16 -12.57 3.36
CA THR A 66 23.20 -12.58 4.39
C THR A 66 24.15 -13.79 4.25
N ALA A 67 23.59 -14.96 3.95
CA ALA A 67 24.41 -16.18 3.75
C ALA A 67 25.34 -16.09 2.53
N GLU A 68 24.89 -15.44 1.44
CA GLU A 68 25.65 -15.31 0.19
C GLU A 68 26.68 -14.19 0.23
N THR A 69 26.40 -13.10 0.94
CA THR A 69 27.22 -11.88 0.89
C THR A 69 28.04 -11.61 2.15
N GLY A 70 27.67 -12.22 3.28
CA GLY A 70 28.19 -11.90 4.60
C GLY A 70 27.68 -10.56 5.16
N VAL A 71 26.91 -9.78 4.40
CA VAL A 71 26.38 -8.48 4.83
C VAL A 71 25.21 -8.70 5.79
N LYS A 72 25.28 -8.07 6.96
CA LYS A 72 24.21 -8.13 7.96
C LYS A 72 23.05 -7.23 7.57
N VAL A 73 21.82 -7.74 7.65
CA VAL A 73 20.61 -6.91 7.51
C VAL A 73 20.07 -6.56 8.88
N ASN A 74 20.04 -5.26 9.19
CA ASN A 74 19.37 -4.72 10.36
C ASN A 74 17.94 -4.33 9.95
N LEU A 75 17.01 -5.27 10.12
CA LEU A 75 15.59 -5.07 9.76
C LEU A 75 14.85 -4.40 10.92
N THR A 76 14.19 -3.29 10.62
CA THR A 76 13.24 -2.61 11.50
C THR A 76 11.84 -2.79 10.94
N GLU A 77 10.90 -3.28 11.74
CA GLU A 77 9.49 -3.38 11.34
C GLU A 77 8.86 -2.00 11.25
N GLY A 78 8.21 -1.73 10.12
CA GLY A 78 7.43 -0.53 9.89
C GLY A 78 6.04 -0.68 10.52
N LEU A 79 5.69 0.22 11.41
CA LEU A 79 4.37 0.31 12.02
C LEU A 79 3.32 0.84 11.01
N GLU A 80 2.07 0.97 11.41
CA GLU A 80 1.04 1.63 10.60
C GLU A 80 1.42 3.08 10.24
N THR A 81 2.22 3.73 11.10
CA THR A 81 2.80 5.06 10.88
C THR A 81 4.24 4.98 10.34
N ILE A 82 4.51 4.05 9.44
CA ILE A 82 5.87 3.85 8.87
C ILE A 82 6.43 5.13 8.25
N ASP A 83 5.57 5.97 7.71
CA ASP A 83 5.95 7.24 7.10
C ASP A 83 6.57 8.18 8.14
N ASP A 84 5.88 8.39 9.27
CA ASP A 84 6.38 9.19 10.39
C ASP A 84 7.65 8.58 10.99
N GLN A 85 7.70 7.25 11.07
CA GLN A 85 8.88 6.53 11.59
C GLN A 85 10.13 6.82 10.74
N VAL A 86 10.00 6.76 9.41
CA VAL A 86 11.11 7.03 8.49
C VAL A 86 11.48 8.51 8.51
N GLU A 87 10.51 9.43 8.42
CA GLU A 87 10.76 10.86 8.47
C GLU A 87 11.45 11.30 9.76
N ASN A 88 11.01 10.79 10.91
CA ASN A 88 11.65 11.05 12.21
C ASN A 88 13.07 10.48 12.27
N ALA A 89 13.31 9.29 11.71
CA ALA A 89 14.66 8.72 11.65
C ALA A 89 15.60 9.55 10.77
N VAL A 90 15.11 10.03 9.62
CA VAL A 90 15.86 10.94 8.74
C VAL A 90 16.18 12.25 9.44
N ALA A 91 15.20 12.88 10.09
CA ALA A 91 15.40 14.12 10.84
C ALA A 91 16.40 13.97 12.00
N ALA A 92 16.47 12.78 12.62
CA ALA A 92 17.41 12.46 13.68
C ALA A 92 18.82 12.04 13.17
N GLY A 93 19.08 12.06 11.86
CA GLY A 93 20.35 11.58 11.27
C GLY A 93 20.54 10.07 11.35
N LYS A 94 19.47 9.29 11.53
CA LYS A 94 19.43 7.84 11.64
C LYS A 94 18.65 7.20 10.48
N SER A 95 18.74 7.80 9.29
CA SER A 95 18.09 7.30 8.09
C SER A 95 18.40 5.82 7.86
N PRO A 96 17.44 4.97 7.51
CA PRO A 96 17.73 3.65 6.97
C PRO A 96 18.45 3.78 5.61
N ASP A 97 18.95 2.68 5.07
CA ASP A 97 19.53 2.63 3.72
C ASP A 97 18.41 2.38 2.69
N LEU A 98 17.46 1.52 3.04
CA LEU A 98 16.38 1.08 2.17
C LEU A 98 15.06 1.08 2.95
N VAL A 99 14.00 1.55 2.29
CA VAL A 99 12.63 1.45 2.82
C VAL A 99 11.79 0.58 1.88
N ILE A 100 11.12 -0.41 2.45
CA ILE A 100 10.19 -1.30 1.75
C ILE A 100 8.78 -0.87 2.15
N VAL A 101 8.10 -0.14 1.25
CA VAL A 101 6.87 0.58 1.59
C VAL A 101 5.94 0.72 0.39
N ASN A 102 4.67 1.01 0.63
CA ASN A 102 3.69 1.33 -0.40
C ASN A 102 3.93 2.74 -0.97
N LEU A 103 3.53 2.95 -2.21
CA LEU A 103 3.52 4.27 -2.83
C LEU A 103 2.13 4.92 -2.65
N PHE A 104 1.95 5.64 -1.57
CA PHE A 104 0.76 6.45 -1.31
C PHE A 104 1.02 7.48 -0.18
N ASP A 105 0.07 8.38 0.06
CA ASP A 105 0.13 9.39 1.13
C ASP A 105 1.46 10.16 1.16
N LYS A 106 2.14 10.19 2.30
CA LYS A 106 3.38 10.95 2.50
C LYS A 106 4.55 10.43 1.66
N THR A 107 4.58 9.12 1.33
CA THR A 107 5.67 8.55 0.53
C THR A 107 5.78 9.17 -0.86
N LEU A 108 4.67 9.67 -1.41
CA LEU A 108 4.65 10.41 -2.69
C LEU A 108 5.48 11.71 -2.66
N GLY A 109 5.68 12.30 -1.48
CA GLY A 109 6.47 13.53 -1.30
C GLY A 109 7.94 13.29 -0.94
N TRP A 110 8.37 12.04 -0.70
CA TRP A 110 9.69 11.76 -0.15
C TRP A 110 10.84 12.06 -1.10
N LEU A 111 10.64 11.88 -2.39
CA LEU A 111 11.65 12.26 -3.39
C LEU A 111 11.87 13.76 -3.39
N ASP A 112 10.80 14.55 -3.44
CA ASP A 112 10.87 16.02 -3.45
C ASP A 112 11.41 16.59 -2.12
N ALA A 113 11.04 15.97 -1.00
CA ALA A 113 11.57 16.29 0.32
C ALA A 113 13.02 15.85 0.52
N GLY A 114 13.56 15.06 -0.41
CA GLY A 114 14.92 14.53 -0.33
C GLY A 114 15.14 13.52 0.79
N VAL A 115 14.09 12.83 1.20
CA VAL A 115 14.16 11.64 2.06
C VAL A 115 14.73 10.47 1.26
N THR A 116 14.29 10.32 0.02
CA THR A 116 14.73 9.30 -0.94
C THR A 116 15.42 9.93 -2.14
N VAL A 117 15.97 9.11 -3.01
CA VAL A 117 16.58 9.51 -4.29
C VAL A 117 15.81 8.89 -5.45
N SER A 118 15.89 9.51 -6.64
CA SER A 118 15.32 8.94 -7.86
C SER A 118 15.90 7.56 -8.15
N ALA A 119 15.02 6.60 -8.48
CA ALA A 119 15.41 5.24 -8.82
C ALA A 119 15.77 5.06 -10.31
N ASP A 120 15.67 6.09 -11.14
CA ASP A 120 15.87 6.00 -12.60
C ASP A 120 17.24 5.47 -13.01
N GLN A 121 18.31 5.97 -12.39
CA GLN A 121 19.66 5.48 -12.69
C GLN A 121 19.82 4.02 -12.27
N TYR A 122 19.31 3.65 -11.08
CA TYR A 122 19.43 2.28 -10.54
C TYR A 122 18.61 1.27 -11.34
N LEU A 123 17.45 1.68 -11.89
CA LEU A 123 16.66 0.85 -12.78
C LEU A 123 17.50 0.35 -13.98
N LYS A 124 18.34 1.24 -14.58
CA LYS A 124 19.22 0.92 -15.70
C LYS A 124 20.47 0.17 -15.24
N ASP A 125 21.18 0.74 -14.28
CA ASP A 125 22.48 0.23 -13.82
C ASP A 125 22.40 -1.16 -13.21
N TRP A 126 21.23 -1.53 -12.63
CA TRP A 126 20.99 -2.84 -12.04
C TRP A 126 20.34 -3.83 -12.99
N GLY A 127 20.11 -3.46 -14.24
CA GLY A 127 19.52 -4.35 -15.27
C GLY A 127 18.06 -4.69 -15.00
N LEU A 128 17.30 -3.81 -14.35
CA LEU A 128 15.90 -4.04 -14.01
C LEU A 128 14.91 -3.45 -15.02
N ALA A 129 15.38 -2.59 -15.94
CA ALA A 129 14.52 -1.86 -16.87
C ALA A 129 13.66 -2.78 -17.76
N ASP A 130 14.26 -3.82 -18.29
CA ASP A 130 13.56 -4.80 -19.16
C ASP A 130 12.82 -5.88 -18.35
N LYS A 131 13.10 -5.96 -17.06
CA LYS A 131 12.51 -6.97 -16.17
C LYS A 131 11.18 -6.53 -15.58
N ILE A 132 11.05 -5.25 -15.25
CA ILE A 132 9.86 -4.67 -14.64
C ILE A 132 8.86 -4.25 -15.73
N LYS A 133 7.58 -4.54 -15.52
CA LYS A 133 6.50 -4.16 -16.44
C LYS A 133 6.39 -2.64 -16.56
N PRO A 134 6.26 -2.09 -17.78
CA PRO A 134 6.11 -0.64 -17.96
C PRO A 134 5.00 -0.03 -17.12
N VAL A 135 3.82 -0.66 -17.06
CA VAL A 135 2.69 -0.18 -16.27
C VAL A 135 3.02 -0.01 -14.79
N ALA A 136 3.86 -0.90 -14.22
CA ALA A 136 4.29 -0.77 -12.84
C ALA A 136 5.25 0.40 -12.64
N LEU A 137 6.15 0.63 -13.59
CA LEU A 137 7.04 1.79 -13.57
C LEU A 137 6.27 3.10 -13.73
N ASP A 138 5.27 3.14 -14.61
CA ASP A 138 4.46 4.34 -14.86
C ASP A 138 3.69 4.76 -13.60
N GLU A 139 3.13 3.82 -12.83
CA GLU A 139 2.47 4.13 -11.55
C GLU A 139 3.43 4.74 -10.51
N TRP A 140 4.70 4.32 -10.50
CA TRP A 140 5.71 4.84 -9.56
C TRP A 140 6.36 6.16 -10.01
N ARG A 141 5.92 6.71 -11.13
CA ARG A 141 6.28 8.06 -11.63
C ARG A 141 5.20 9.09 -11.34
N VAL A 142 3.99 8.65 -11.01
CA VAL A 142 2.87 9.55 -10.73
C VAL A 142 3.14 10.31 -9.43
N GLY A 143 2.78 11.60 -9.41
CA GLY A 143 2.91 12.46 -8.22
C GLY A 143 4.33 13.02 -8.00
N SER A 144 5.34 12.61 -8.75
CA SER A 144 6.66 13.23 -8.69
C SER A 144 6.60 14.64 -9.27
N VAL A 145 6.85 15.66 -8.44
CA VAL A 145 6.92 17.07 -8.85
C VAL A 145 8.12 17.32 -9.76
N ALA A 146 9.17 16.51 -9.63
CA ALA A 146 10.41 16.60 -10.41
C ALA A 146 10.29 16.11 -11.87
N GLY A 147 9.10 16.05 -12.44
CA GLY A 147 8.91 15.78 -13.86
C GLY A 147 8.80 14.31 -14.25
N GLY A 148 8.26 13.45 -13.38
CA GLY A 148 8.01 12.04 -13.65
C GLY A 148 9.20 11.13 -13.34
N GLU A 149 10.06 11.52 -12.40
CA GLU A 149 11.14 10.67 -11.89
C GLU A 149 10.57 9.45 -11.15
N LEU A 150 11.28 8.34 -11.25
CA LEU A 150 10.89 7.09 -10.60
C LEU A 150 11.16 7.18 -9.09
N GLN A 151 10.08 7.15 -8.29
CA GLN A 151 10.16 7.37 -6.84
C GLN A 151 10.74 6.17 -6.07
N GLY A 152 10.75 4.99 -6.69
CA GLY A 152 11.27 3.74 -6.16
C GLY A 152 11.08 2.61 -7.16
N LEU A 153 11.46 1.41 -6.80
CA LEU A 153 11.37 0.23 -7.66
C LEU A 153 10.14 -0.61 -7.26
N PRO A 154 9.07 -0.69 -8.07
CA PRO A 154 7.84 -1.41 -7.75
C PRO A 154 8.09 -2.92 -7.60
N PHE A 155 7.61 -3.52 -6.51
CA PHE A 155 7.81 -4.95 -6.26
C PHE A 155 6.51 -5.75 -6.09
N SER A 156 5.50 -5.19 -5.45
CA SER A 156 4.25 -5.89 -5.17
C SER A 156 3.07 -5.19 -5.81
N GLY A 157 2.51 -5.81 -6.83
CA GLY A 157 1.19 -5.44 -7.35
C GLY A 157 0.07 -6.11 -6.56
N PHE A 158 -1.15 -5.63 -6.79
CA PHE A 158 -2.37 -6.15 -6.17
C PHE A 158 -3.53 -6.21 -7.16
N SER A 159 -4.49 -7.06 -6.85
CA SER A 159 -5.85 -7.06 -7.39
C SER A 159 -6.84 -6.79 -6.27
N TRP A 160 -7.91 -6.05 -6.53
CA TRP A 160 -8.90 -5.68 -5.53
C TRP A 160 -10.32 -5.76 -6.11
N PRO A 161 -10.82 -7.02 -6.27
CA PRO A 161 -12.20 -7.29 -6.68
C PRO A 161 -13.15 -7.24 -5.48
N LEU A 162 -14.45 -7.46 -5.74
CA LEU A 162 -15.38 -7.86 -4.72
C LEU A 162 -15.31 -9.37 -4.46
N TRP A 163 -15.36 -9.73 -3.19
CA TRP A 163 -15.50 -11.10 -2.71
C TRP A 163 -16.97 -11.36 -2.40
N TYR A 164 -17.51 -12.43 -2.93
CA TYR A 164 -18.89 -12.85 -2.76
C TYR A 164 -18.97 -14.18 -2.02
N ASN A 165 -19.60 -14.21 -0.85
CA ASN A 165 -19.84 -15.44 -0.09
C ASN A 165 -20.97 -16.21 -0.75
N THR A 166 -20.64 -17.28 -1.46
CA THR A 166 -21.59 -18.08 -2.26
C THR A 166 -22.67 -18.76 -1.40
N ASP A 167 -22.36 -19.13 -0.15
CA ASP A 167 -23.31 -19.77 0.74
C ASP A 167 -24.37 -18.78 1.23
N LEU A 168 -23.95 -17.56 1.60
CA LEU A 168 -24.88 -16.51 2.02
C LEU A 168 -25.72 -16.00 0.85
N LEU A 169 -25.13 -15.86 -0.34
CA LEU A 169 -25.88 -15.53 -1.56
C LEU A 169 -26.96 -16.58 -1.84
N LYS A 170 -26.57 -17.86 -1.87
CA LYS A 170 -27.49 -18.97 -2.11
C LYS A 170 -28.62 -19.03 -1.06
N LYS A 171 -28.29 -18.84 0.22
CA LYS A 171 -29.29 -18.77 1.30
C LYS A 171 -30.31 -17.64 1.09
N ALA A 172 -29.88 -16.53 0.52
CA ALA A 172 -30.73 -15.38 0.19
C ALA A 172 -31.46 -15.51 -1.15
N GLY A 173 -31.31 -16.61 -1.90
CA GLY A 173 -31.87 -16.77 -3.24
C GLY A 173 -31.24 -15.83 -4.29
N VAL A 174 -29.93 -15.62 -4.18
CA VAL A 174 -29.11 -14.90 -5.15
C VAL A 174 -28.16 -15.91 -5.80
N ASP A 175 -28.42 -16.28 -7.05
CA ASP A 175 -27.75 -17.41 -7.69
C ASP A 175 -26.31 -17.09 -8.18
N LYS A 176 -26.03 -15.83 -8.41
CA LYS A 176 -24.72 -15.35 -8.92
C LYS A 176 -24.42 -13.94 -8.46
N PRO A 177 -23.15 -13.49 -8.49
CA PRO A 177 -22.81 -12.09 -8.26
C PRO A 177 -23.62 -11.14 -9.16
N PRO A 178 -24.16 -10.03 -8.63
CA PRO A 178 -24.85 -9.00 -9.40
C PRO A 178 -23.93 -8.42 -10.48
N ALA A 179 -24.46 -8.19 -11.66
CA ALA A 179 -23.73 -7.55 -12.76
C ALA A 179 -24.06 -6.05 -12.89
N THR A 180 -25.24 -5.64 -12.37
CA THR A 180 -25.70 -4.24 -12.38
C THR A 180 -25.94 -3.73 -10.96
N THR A 181 -25.89 -2.42 -10.78
CA THR A 181 -26.16 -1.79 -9.49
C THR A 181 -27.59 -1.98 -9.02
N ASP A 182 -28.56 -2.09 -9.93
CA ASP A 182 -29.95 -2.39 -9.57
C ASP A 182 -30.10 -3.86 -9.09
N GLU A 183 -29.39 -4.81 -9.72
CA GLU A 183 -29.28 -6.18 -9.19
C GLU A 183 -28.60 -6.22 -7.82
N LEU A 184 -27.58 -5.37 -7.58
CA LEU A 184 -26.92 -5.28 -6.27
C LEU A 184 -27.86 -4.79 -5.19
N ILE A 185 -28.68 -3.77 -5.47
CA ILE A 185 -29.74 -3.28 -4.54
C ILE A 185 -30.73 -4.41 -4.23
N ALA A 186 -31.22 -5.10 -5.27
CA ALA A 186 -32.14 -6.22 -5.08
C ALA A 186 -31.53 -7.38 -4.28
N ALA A 187 -30.26 -7.70 -4.54
CA ALA A 187 -29.51 -8.69 -3.77
C ALA A 187 -29.33 -8.28 -2.31
N ALA A 188 -29.03 -7.01 -2.04
CA ALA A 188 -28.91 -6.47 -0.70
C ALA A 188 -30.20 -6.62 0.11
N GLN A 189 -31.35 -6.33 -0.50
CA GLN A 189 -32.65 -6.52 0.13
C GLN A 189 -32.92 -8.01 0.50
N LYS A 190 -32.61 -8.93 -0.42
CA LYS A 190 -32.73 -10.38 -0.17
C LYS A 190 -31.81 -10.85 0.94
N LEU A 191 -30.55 -10.38 0.95
CA LEU A 191 -29.56 -10.71 1.99
C LEU A 191 -30.03 -10.23 3.36
N ARG A 192 -30.52 -9.01 3.47
CA ARG A 192 -31.09 -8.46 4.70
C ARG A 192 -32.30 -9.30 5.19
N ALA A 193 -33.19 -9.66 4.27
CA ALA A 193 -34.35 -10.51 4.59
C ALA A 193 -33.94 -11.91 5.07
N ALA A 194 -32.80 -12.44 4.59
CA ALA A 194 -32.22 -13.70 5.03
C ALA A 194 -31.37 -13.58 6.33
N GLY A 195 -31.28 -12.39 6.93
CA GLY A 195 -30.54 -12.12 8.15
C GLY A 195 -29.03 -12.00 7.97
N SER A 196 -28.58 -11.69 6.74
CA SER A 196 -27.16 -11.48 6.41
C SER A 196 -26.92 -10.01 6.01
N GLY A 197 -25.77 -9.45 6.42
CA GLY A 197 -25.33 -8.14 5.95
C GLY A 197 -24.99 -8.19 4.45
N PRO A 198 -25.36 -7.16 3.66
CA PRO A 198 -25.03 -7.14 2.23
C PRO A 198 -23.53 -6.87 1.99
N VAL A 199 -23.17 -5.60 1.68
CA VAL A 199 -21.78 -5.19 1.46
C VAL A 199 -21.20 -4.60 2.73
N VAL A 200 -20.10 -5.16 3.22
CA VAL A 200 -19.29 -4.57 4.28
C VAL A 200 -18.03 -3.93 3.70
N VAL A 201 -17.69 -2.75 4.20
CA VAL A 201 -16.48 -1.99 3.87
C VAL A 201 -16.08 -1.16 5.08
N GLY A 202 -14.83 -0.78 5.19
CA GLY A 202 -14.37 0.18 6.20
C GLY A 202 -14.75 1.60 5.78
N GLY A 203 -15.91 2.07 6.24
CA GLY A 203 -16.43 3.38 5.86
C GLY A 203 -15.66 4.57 6.46
N ASN A 204 -14.74 4.31 7.40
CA ASN A 204 -13.90 5.31 8.03
C ASN A 204 -12.40 5.14 7.71
N ASP A 205 -12.07 4.38 6.68
CA ASP A 205 -10.69 4.17 6.28
C ASP A 205 -10.50 4.09 4.75
N TRP A 206 -9.30 3.72 4.34
CA TRP A 206 -8.89 3.62 2.94
C TRP A 206 -9.73 2.61 2.13
N THR A 207 -10.32 1.59 2.73
CA THR A 207 -11.16 0.61 2.00
C THR A 207 -12.46 1.24 1.52
N GLY A 208 -13.07 2.05 2.38
CA GLY A 208 -14.24 2.87 2.02
C GLY A 208 -13.90 3.91 0.97
N GLN A 209 -12.74 4.55 1.09
CA GLN A 209 -12.25 5.51 0.10
C GLN A 209 -12.10 4.85 -1.28
N LYS A 210 -11.45 3.69 -1.39
CA LYS A 210 -11.31 2.96 -2.65
C LYS A 210 -12.67 2.60 -3.26
N LEU A 211 -13.58 2.04 -2.47
CA LEU A 211 -14.90 1.67 -2.98
C LEU A 211 -15.71 2.89 -3.43
N PHE A 212 -15.63 4.00 -2.70
CA PHE A 212 -16.27 5.24 -3.11
C PHE A 212 -15.78 5.72 -4.49
N TYR A 213 -14.46 5.78 -4.70
CA TYR A 213 -13.90 6.21 -5.98
C TYR A 213 -14.24 5.26 -7.13
N GLN A 214 -14.27 3.96 -6.89
CA GLN A 214 -14.72 2.97 -7.88
C GLN A 214 -16.17 3.20 -8.32
N ILE A 215 -17.05 3.60 -7.39
CA ILE A 215 -18.45 3.96 -7.69
C ILE A 215 -18.51 5.31 -8.39
N ALA A 216 -17.77 6.31 -7.91
CA ALA A 216 -17.79 7.68 -8.44
C ALA A 216 -17.30 7.75 -9.90
N GLU A 217 -16.41 6.84 -10.32
CA GLU A 217 -15.88 6.77 -11.68
C GLU A 217 -16.88 6.20 -12.70
N SER A 218 -18.01 5.63 -12.26
CA SER A 218 -18.94 4.88 -13.13
C SER A 218 -19.41 5.63 -14.39
N PHE A 219 -19.43 6.95 -14.37
CA PHE A 219 -19.94 7.78 -15.48
C PHE A 219 -18.88 8.70 -16.09
N THR A 220 -17.62 8.60 -15.66
CA THR A 220 -16.53 9.44 -16.15
C THR A 220 -15.41 8.60 -16.74
N ASP A 221 -14.54 9.21 -17.53
CA ASP A 221 -13.33 8.57 -18.04
C ASP A 221 -12.18 8.68 -17.03
N ALA A 222 -11.18 7.82 -17.21
CA ALA A 222 -10.03 7.74 -16.32
C ALA A 222 -9.27 9.08 -16.18
N ALA A 223 -9.04 9.80 -17.30
CA ALA A 223 -8.29 11.05 -17.26
C ALA A 223 -9.03 12.14 -16.48
N SER A 224 -10.35 12.23 -16.67
CA SER A 224 -11.21 13.16 -15.92
C SER A 224 -11.23 12.81 -14.43
N MET A 225 -11.31 11.51 -14.09
CA MET A 225 -11.29 11.07 -12.69
C MET A 225 -9.95 11.38 -12.02
N GLN A 226 -8.83 11.08 -12.66
CA GLN A 226 -7.47 11.41 -12.19
C GLN A 226 -7.33 12.92 -11.91
N LYS A 227 -7.78 13.75 -12.85
CA LYS A 227 -7.75 15.21 -12.71
C LYS A 227 -8.54 15.70 -11.49
N VAL A 228 -9.73 15.14 -11.27
CA VAL A 228 -10.59 15.51 -10.13
C VAL A 228 -9.98 15.06 -8.82
N MET A 229 -9.41 13.86 -8.77
CA MET A 229 -8.69 13.35 -7.58
C MET A 229 -7.52 14.26 -7.19
N GLN A 230 -6.75 14.76 -8.17
CA GLN A 230 -5.58 15.61 -7.92
C GLN A 230 -5.93 17.06 -7.59
N ASN A 231 -6.93 17.63 -8.27
CA ASN A 231 -7.11 19.08 -8.29
C ASN A 231 -8.47 19.53 -7.71
N GLY A 232 -9.32 18.58 -7.30
CA GLY A 232 -10.71 18.89 -6.98
C GLY A 232 -11.55 19.12 -8.22
N GLY A 233 -12.71 19.73 -8.03
CA GLY A 233 -13.69 19.93 -9.09
C GLY A 233 -14.79 18.87 -9.12
N TYR A 234 -14.99 18.17 -7.99
CA TYR A 234 -16.01 17.13 -7.84
C TYR A 234 -17.43 17.69 -8.09
N CYS A 235 -17.74 18.88 -7.53
CA CYS A 235 -19.03 19.52 -7.75
C CYS A 235 -19.20 20.07 -9.18
N SER A 236 -18.11 20.46 -9.83
CA SER A 236 -18.16 21.10 -11.16
C SER A 236 -17.99 20.11 -12.33
N THR A 237 -17.75 18.83 -12.05
CA THR A 237 -17.63 17.77 -13.05
C THR A 237 -18.91 16.93 -13.07
N PRO A 238 -19.85 17.15 -14.02
CA PRO A 238 -21.17 16.53 -13.99
C PRO A 238 -21.14 15.00 -13.94
N SER A 239 -20.22 14.35 -14.67
CA SER A 239 -20.09 12.89 -14.70
C SER A 239 -19.65 12.32 -13.36
N VAL A 240 -18.76 12.99 -12.64
CA VAL A 240 -18.34 12.60 -11.28
C VAL A 240 -19.48 12.83 -10.29
N MET A 241 -20.22 13.92 -10.44
CA MET A 241 -21.40 14.19 -9.61
C MET A 241 -22.49 13.12 -9.77
N GLU A 242 -22.71 12.59 -10.98
CA GLU A 242 -23.60 11.43 -11.18
C GLU A 242 -23.09 10.17 -10.46
N GLY A 243 -21.78 9.94 -10.41
CA GLY A 243 -21.18 8.85 -9.63
C GLY A 243 -21.37 9.04 -8.12
N ILE A 244 -21.27 10.27 -7.61
CA ILE A 244 -21.56 10.59 -6.20
C ILE A 244 -23.06 10.35 -5.88
N LYS A 245 -23.96 10.72 -6.76
CA LYS A 245 -25.39 10.41 -6.63
C LYS A 245 -25.67 8.91 -6.67
N LEU A 246 -24.96 8.16 -7.51
CA LEU A 246 -25.03 6.70 -7.51
C LEU A 246 -24.61 6.13 -6.15
N PHE A 247 -23.50 6.62 -5.58
CA PHE A 247 -23.06 6.18 -4.26
C PHE A 247 -24.14 6.39 -3.19
N THR A 248 -24.76 7.57 -3.15
CA THR A 248 -25.86 7.83 -2.20
C THR A 248 -27.09 6.97 -2.48
N LYS A 249 -27.45 6.73 -3.76
CA LYS A 249 -28.52 5.79 -4.13
C LYS A 249 -28.26 4.38 -3.60
N LEU A 250 -27.03 3.88 -3.71
CA LEU A 250 -26.65 2.55 -3.21
C LEU A 250 -26.70 2.51 -1.68
N ARG A 251 -26.19 3.53 -0.99
CA ARG A 251 -26.28 3.65 0.45
C ARG A 251 -27.73 3.65 0.93
N ASP A 252 -28.54 4.52 0.37
CA ASP A 252 -29.93 4.70 0.79
C ASP A 252 -30.81 3.49 0.37
N GLY A 253 -30.38 2.75 -0.67
CA GLY A 253 -30.94 1.48 -1.08
C GLY A 253 -30.54 0.30 -0.16
N GLY A 254 -29.81 0.55 0.91
CA GLY A 254 -29.43 -0.45 1.92
C GLY A 254 -28.37 -1.44 1.46
N VAL A 255 -27.53 -1.06 0.47
CA VAL A 255 -26.46 -1.92 -0.05
C VAL A 255 -25.37 -2.15 0.99
N PHE A 256 -25.06 -1.16 1.82
CA PHE A 256 -24.04 -1.31 2.87
C PHE A 256 -24.63 -1.85 4.17
N VAL A 257 -23.82 -2.55 4.96
CA VAL A 257 -24.20 -3.00 6.32
C VAL A 257 -24.50 -1.79 7.21
N ASP A 258 -25.27 -2.03 8.28
CA ASP A 258 -25.55 -0.99 9.26
C ASP A 258 -24.26 -0.56 9.96
N ASN A 259 -24.18 0.72 10.37
CA ASN A 259 -23.00 1.33 10.98
C ASN A 259 -21.71 1.30 10.13
N VAL A 260 -21.82 1.13 8.83
CA VAL A 260 -20.66 1.09 7.91
C VAL A 260 -19.69 2.25 8.11
N ALA A 261 -20.20 3.46 8.40
CA ALA A 261 -19.40 4.65 8.67
C ALA A 261 -18.46 4.55 9.90
N GLY A 262 -18.72 3.60 10.79
CA GLY A 262 -17.90 3.35 11.99
C GLY A 262 -16.95 2.16 11.84
N LEU A 263 -16.94 1.50 10.69
CA LEU A 263 -16.13 0.31 10.45
C LEU A 263 -14.83 0.68 9.76
N ASN A 264 -13.76 -0.07 10.09
CA ASN A 264 -12.47 -0.06 9.42
C ASN A 264 -12.20 -1.38 8.68
N ALA A 265 -11.04 -1.52 8.04
CA ALA A 265 -10.62 -2.70 7.31
C ALA A 265 -10.68 -3.98 8.16
N ASP A 266 -10.22 -3.94 9.42
CA ASP A 266 -10.24 -5.10 10.31
C ASP A 266 -11.67 -5.56 10.58
N ASN A 267 -12.58 -4.62 10.83
CA ASN A 267 -14.00 -4.90 11.01
C ASN A 267 -14.63 -5.48 9.74
N MET A 268 -14.23 -4.98 8.56
CA MET A 268 -14.66 -5.48 7.26
C MET A 268 -14.26 -6.94 7.08
N TYR A 269 -12.98 -7.28 7.23
CA TYR A 269 -12.49 -8.65 7.12
C TYR A 269 -13.13 -9.57 8.16
N ALA A 270 -13.18 -9.17 9.42
CA ALA A 270 -13.80 -9.95 10.49
C ALA A 270 -15.29 -10.24 10.23
N SER A 271 -16.01 -9.28 9.65
CA SER A 271 -17.42 -9.44 9.30
C SER A 271 -17.63 -10.43 8.16
N TYR A 272 -16.81 -10.36 7.12
CA TYR A 272 -16.88 -11.29 6.00
C TYR A 272 -16.43 -12.70 6.40
N TYR A 273 -15.31 -12.84 7.10
CA TYR A 273 -14.77 -14.12 7.55
C TYR A 273 -15.70 -14.82 8.57
N GLY A 274 -16.41 -14.03 9.35
CA GLY A 274 -17.41 -14.53 10.32
C GLY A 274 -18.82 -14.72 9.75
N ASP A 275 -19.00 -14.74 8.42
CA ASP A 275 -20.29 -14.93 7.74
C ASP A 275 -21.39 -13.92 8.15
N LYS A 276 -20.98 -12.72 8.62
CA LYS A 276 -21.91 -11.64 8.99
C LYS A 276 -22.31 -10.80 7.78
N ALA A 277 -21.45 -10.71 6.76
CA ALA A 277 -21.70 -9.99 5.53
C ALA A 277 -21.37 -10.88 4.33
N ALA A 278 -22.17 -10.75 3.27
CA ALA A 278 -22.07 -11.60 2.08
C ALA A 278 -21.08 -11.07 1.03
N ILE A 279 -20.79 -9.78 1.06
CA ILE A 279 -19.96 -9.13 0.04
C ILE A 279 -18.98 -8.18 0.72
N MET A 280 -17.70 -8.21 0.31
CA MET A 280 -16.71 -7.20 0.69
C MET A 280 -15.79 -6.87 -0.48
N PRO A 281 -15.26 -5.66 -0.60
CA PRO A 281 -14.09 -5.40 -1.43
C PRO A 281 -12.85 -5.93 -0.70
N GLY A 282 -11.92 -6.58 -1.41
CA GLY A 282 -10.74 -7.13 -0.73
C GLY A 282 -9.56 -7.35 -1.65
N GLY A 283 -8.37 -7.05 -1.14
CA GLY A 283 -7.13 -7.17 -1.89
C GLY A 283 -6.54 -8.57 -1.92
N SER A 284 -5.68 -8.82 -2.91
CA SER A 284 -5.01 -10.11 -3.08
C SER A 284 -4.11 -10.50 -1.89
N TRP A 285 -3.63 -9.54 -1.11
CA TRP A 285 -2.86 -9.82 0.12
C TRP A 285 -3.63 -10.61 1.17
N ALA A 286 -4.98 -10.53 1.17
CA ALA A 286 -5.83 -11.28 2.09
C ALA A 286 -6.17 -12.71 1.59
N TYR A 287 -5.75 -13.10 0.38
CA TYR A 287 -6.04 -14.44 -0.14
C TYR A 287 -5.36 -15.53 0.68
N THR A 288 -4.18 -15.28 1.19
CA THR A 288 -3.43 -16.25 2.00
C THR A 288 -4.17 -16.56 3.31
N GLU A 289 -4.73 -15.54 3.97
CA GLU A 289 -5.52 -15.71 5.18
C GLU A 289 -6.81 -16.51 4.93
N SER A 290 -7.44 -16.30 3.76
CA SER A 290 -8.66 -16.99 3.38
C SER A 290 -8.48 -18.49 3.16
N THR A 291 -7.25 -18.91 2.86
CA THR A 291 -6.87 -20.32 2.68
C THR A 291 -6.31 -20.95 3.94
N ALA A 292 -6.21 -20.22 5.05
CA ALA A 292 -5.72 -20.76 6.32
C ALA A 292 -6.55 -21.96 6.75
N ALA A 293 -5.88 -22.94 7.35
CA ALA A 293 -6.47 -24.22 7.71
C ALA A 293 -7.72 -24.06 8.58
N GLY A 294 -8.82 -24.66 8.17
CA GLY A 294 -10.09 -24.67 8.92
C GLY A 294 -11.02 -23.49 8.65
N THR A 295 -10.59 -22.45 7.92
CA THR A 295 -11.48 -21.29 7.61
C THR A 295 -12.50 -21.62 6.52
N GLY A 296 -12.11 -22.36 5.48
CA GLY A 296 -12.94 -22.68 4.31
C GLY A 296 -13.47 -21.46 3.56
N ILE A 297 -12.87 -20.28 3.79
CA ILE A 297 -13.30 -19.01 3.18
C ILE A 297 -13.11 -19.06 1.67
N ASP A 298 -11.99 -19.59 1.21
CA ASP A 298 -11.67 -19.76 -0.20
C ASP A 298 -12.70 -20.61 -0.94
N LYS A 299 -13.24 -21.63 -0.28
CA LYS A 299 -14.22 -22.60 -0.86
C LYS A 299 -15.61 -21.99 -1.07
N ARG A 300 -15.98 -20.99 -0.25
CA ARG A 300 -17.25 -20.30 -0.33
C ARG A 300 -17.14 -18.87 -0.88
N THR A 301 -15.97 -18.51 -1.43
CA THR A 301 -15.74 -17.20 -2.02
C THR A 301 -15.62 -17.31 -3.54
N THR A 302 -16.39 -16.48 -4.24
CA THR A 302 -16.14 -16.19 -5.66
C THR A 302 -15.76 -14.73 -5.82
N LEU A 303 -14.80 -14.45 -6.71
CA LEU A 303 -14.36 -13.10 -7.02
C LEU A 303 -15.08 -12.58 -8.25
N ALA A 304 -15.55 -11.34 -8.18
CA ALA A 304 -16.14 -10.64 -9.32
C ALA A 304 -15.89 -9.12 -9.22
N GLY A 305 -16.18 -8.39 -10.29
CA GLY A 305 -16.11 -6.93 -10.26
C GLY A 305 -17.27 -6.30 -9.50
N PHE A 306 -17.11 -5.00 -9.18
CA PHE A 306 -18.21 -4.16 -8.71
C PHE A 306 -19.22 -3.94 -9.84
N PRO A 307 -20.53 -4.14 -9.61
CA PRO A 307 -21.57 -3.99 -10.63
C PRO A 307 -21.66 -2.59 -11.20
N ILE A 308 -21.96 -2.46 -12.49
CA ILE A 308 -22.07 -1.17 -13.18
C ILE A 308 -23.50 -0.68 -13.28
N PRO A 309 -23.75 0.66 -13.24
CA PRO A 309 -25.07 1.24 -13.48
C PRO A 309 -25.41 1.27 -14.97
N SER A 310 -26.69 1.42 -15.27
CA SER A 310 -27.12 1.80 -16.63
C SER A 310 -26.51 3.15 -17.03
N GLY A 311 -26.00 3.26 -18.25
CA GLY A 311 -25.32 4.46 -18.74
C GLY A 311 -23.86 4.62 -18.28
N SER A 312 -23.27 3.60 -17.63
CA SER A 312 -21.85 3.59 -17.28
C SER A 312 -20.93 3.76 -18.50
N THR A 313 -19.79 4.41 -18.29
CA THR A 313 -18.68 4.42 -19.26
C THR A 313 -18.06 3.03 -19.40
N PHE A 314 -18.00 2.26 -18.32
CA PHE A 314 -17.57 0.86 -18.31
C PHE A 314 -18.60 -0.05 -18.98
N LYS A 315 -18.11 -1.11 -19.62
CA LYS A 315 -18.93 -2.13 -20.31
C LYS A 315 -19.01 -3.43 -19.53
N LYS A 316 -18.16 -3.60 -18.50
CA LYS A 316 -18.10 -4.74 -17.61
C LYS A 316 -18.04 -4.26 -16.16
N PRO A 317 -18.42 -5.11 -15.18
CA PRO A 317 -18.14 -4.84 -13.76
C PRO A 317 -16.69 -4.40 -13.53
N THR A 318 -16.46 -3.55 -12.54
CA THR A 318 -15.14 -2.95 -12.33
C THR A 318 -14.39 -3.60 -11.18
N ALA A 319 -13.06 -3.58 -11.25
CA ALA A 319 -12.14 -3.93 -10.17
C ALA A 319 -10.97 -2.97 -10.15
N TYR A 320 -10.12 -3.06 -9.14
CA TYR A 320 -8.80 -2.43 -9.20
C TYR A 320 -7.72 -3.45 -9.47
N ARG A 321 -6.71 -3.00 -10.19
CA ARG A 321 -5.39 -3.62 -10.30
C ARG A 321 -4.36 -2.51 -10.28
N GLY A 322 -3.31 -2.66 -9.49
CA GLY A 322 -2.25 -1.66 -9.38
C GLY A 322 -0.94 -2.25 -8.92
N PHE A 323 0.11 -1.46 -9.03
CA PHE A 323 1.47 -1.82 -8.62
C PHE A 323 2.02 -0.86 -7.55
N THR A 324 1.17 -0.06 -6.92
CA THR A 324 1.51 0.83 -5.81
C THR A 324 1.60 0.11 -4.47
N GLY A 325 1.40 -1.22 -4.47
CA GLY A 325 1.30 -2.04 -3.28
C GLY A 325 2.52 -1.97 -2.37
N VAL A 326 3.69 -2.42 -2.81
CA VAL A 326 4.96 -2.26 -2.08
C VAL A 326 6.11 -2.22 -3.07
N GLY A 327 7.10 -1.38 -2.81
CA GLY A 327 8.33 -1.31 -3.56
C GLY A 327 9.51 -0.88 -2.69
N PHE A 328 10.63 -0.65 -3.34
CA PHE A 328 11.89 -0.30 -2.71
C PHE A 328 12.21 1.16 -2.94
N MET A 329 12.25 1.95 -1.88
CA MET A 329 12.69 3.34 -1.91
C MET A 329 14.10 3.45 -1.31
N ILE A 330 15.03 4.00 -2.07
CA ILE A 330 16.43 4.18 -1.67
C ILE A 330 16.55 5.54 -1.01
N THR A 331 17.03 5.58 0.23
CA THR A 331 17.25 6.86 0.92
C THR A 331 18.52 7.53 0.46
N LYS A 332 18.72 8.81 0.79
CA LYS A 332 20.00 9.50 0.52
C LYS A 332 21.17 8.77 1.13
N ARG A 333 21.04 8.23 2.36
CA ARG A 333 22.08 7.45 3.02
C ARG A 333 22.36 6.15 2.27
N GLY A 334 21.33 5.44 1.82
CA GLY A 334 21.49 4.20 1.04
C GLY A 334 22.15 4.42 -0.32
N ALA A 335 22.07 5.64 -0.85
CA ALA A 335 22.71 6.05 -2.11
C ALA A 335 24.20 6.43 -1.95
N GLU A 336 24.74 6.49 -0.73
CA GLU A 336 26.14 6.81 -0.48
C GLU A 336 27.08 5.75 -1.08
N PRO A 337 28.29 6.13 -1.58
CA PRO A 337 29.21 5.21 -2.27
C PRO A 337 29.55 3.95 -1.48
N GLY A 338 29.68 4.03 -0.15
CA GLY A 338 29.97 2.87 0.70
C GLY A 338 28.77 1.95 1.00
N ARG A 339 27.54 2.30 0.57
CA ARG A 339 26.27 1.62 0.91
C ARG A 339 25.50 1.11 -0.29
N ILE A 340 25.51 1.87 -1.39
CA ILE A 340 24.65 1.60 -2.56
C ILE A 340 24.89 0.20 -3.16
N GLU A 341 26.08 -0.33 -3.07
CA GLU A 341 26.37 -1.68 -3.59
C GLU A 341 25.65 -2.77 -2.78
N ASN A 342 25.53 -2.63 -1.46
CA ASN A 342 24.74 -3.55 -0.64
C ASN A 342 23.25 -3.41 -0.91
N VAL A 343 22.75 -2.17 -1.11
CA VAL A 343 21.38 -1.91 -1.53
C VAL A 343 21.11 -2.59 -2.88
N ARG A 344 21.99 -2.42 -3.86
CA ARG A 344 21.90 -3.07 -5.17
C ARG A 344 21.78 -4.58 -5.04
N LYS A 345 22.71 -5.22 -4.32
CA LYS A 345 22.74 -6.68 -4.12
C LYS A 345 21.43 -7.17 -3.48
N LEU A 346 20.94 -6.47 -2.45
CA LEU A 346 19.70 -6.85 -1.76
C LEU A 346 18.48 -6.69 -2.67
N VAL A 347 18.32 -5.54 -3.32
CA VAL A 347 17.19 -5.28 -4.22
C VAL A 347 17.19 -6.25 -5.39
N THR A 348 18.32 -6.48 -6.06
CA THR A 348 18.41 -7.44 -7.17
C THR A 348 18.12 -8.87 -6.71
N LYS A 349 18.44 -9.23 -5.47
CA LYS A 349 18.06 -10.52 -4.88
C LYS A 349 16.54 -10.66 -4.76
N PHE A 350 15.82 -9.61 -4.35
CA PHE A 350 14.36 -9.61 -4.33
C PHE A 350 13.78 -9.82 -5.73
N TYR A 351 14.35 -9.21 -6.77
CA TYR A 351 13.91 -9.36 -8.16
C TYR A 351 14.36 -10.66 -8.84
N ALA A 352 15.08 -11.55 -8.18
CA ALA A 352 15.34 -12.89 -8.70
C ALA A 352 14.01 -13.66 -8.83
N ASP A 353 13.81 -14.39 -9.93
CA ASP A 353 12.53 -15.06 -10.23
C ASP A 353 12.09 -16.03 -9.11
N ALA A 354 13.04 -16.73 -8.49
CA ALA A 354 12.77 -17.58 -7.34
C ALA A 354 12.24 -16.78 -6.14
N SER A 355 12.81 -15.60 -5.88
CA SER A 355 12.33 -14.72 -4.79
C SER A 355 10.95 -14.18 -5.08
N VAL A 356 10.71 -13.66 -6.29
CA VAL A 356 9.37 -13.20 -6.71
C VAL A 356 8.35 -14.33 -6.60
N GLY A 357 8.72 -15.54 -7.02
CA GLY A 357 7.86 -16.73 -6.90
C GLY A 357 7.47 -17.05 -5.45
N GLU A 358 8.39 -16.93 -4.49
CA GLU A 358 8.05 -17.11 -3.07
C GLU A 358 7.02 -16.06 -2.59
N PHE A 359 7.13 -14.80 -3.03
CA PHE A 359 6.13 -13.77 -2.70
C PHE A 359 4.78 -14.03 -3.37
N VAL A 360 4.74 -14.51 -4.60
CA VAL A 360 3.49 -14.94 -5.26
C VAL A 360 2.82 -16.05 -4.45
N LYS A 361 3.60 -17.04 -4.01
CA LYS A 361 3.13 -18.19 -3.25
C LYS A 361 2.67 -17.81 -1.85
N ASP A 362 3.51 -17.10 -1.09
CA ASP A 362 3.30 -16.85 0.33
C ASP A 362 2.39 -15.65 0.60
N ALA A 363 2.37 -14.65 -0.32
CA ALA A 363 1.66 -13.39 -0.15
C ALA A 363 0.65 -13.05 -1.24
N SER A 364 0.49 -13.91 -2.25
CA SER A 364 -0.44 -13.68 -3.36
C SER A 364 -0.28 -12.32 -4.06
N ILE A 365 0.96 -11.83 -4.16
CA ILE A 365 1.23 -10.59 -4.89
C ILE A 365 1.01 -10.78 -6.40
N LEU A 366 0.66 -9.69 -7.08
CA LEU A 366 0.81 -9.62 -8.53
C LEU A 366 2.26 -9.21 -8.83
N PRO A 367 3.05 -10.07 -9.51
CA PRO A 367 4.45 -9.75 -9.77
C PRO A 367 4.57 -8.58 -10.76
N PRO A 368 5.41 -7.59 -10.47
CA PRO A 368 5.64 -6.47 -11.38
C PRO A 368 6.57 -6.84 -12.53
N THR A 369 7.11 -8.06 -12.53
CA THR A 369 8.09 -8.56 -13.51
C THR A 369 7.45 -9.42 -14.58
N ASN A 370 8.16 -9.60 -15.71
CA ASN A 370 7.70 -10.34 -16.89
C ASN A 370 7.91 -11.87 -16.81
N GLY A 371 8.16 -12.44 -15.63
CA GLY A 371 8.34 -13.88 -15.44
C GLY A 371 7.03 -14.68 -15.51
N ASP A 372 7.15 -15.99 -15.74
CA ASP A 372 6.04 -16.93 -15.54
C ASP A 372 6.03 -17.45 -14.11
N PHE A 373 5.06 -16.98 -13.34
CA PHE A 373 4.87 -17.34 -11.94
C PHE A 373 3.66 -18.25 -11.71
N GLY A 374 3.05 -18.77 -12.76
CA GLY A 374 1.86 -19.63 -12.67
C GLY A 374 2.07 -20.87 -11.79
N SER A 375 3.26 -21.46 -11.81
CA SER A 375 3.61 -22.62 -10.97
C SER A 375 3.67 -22.31 -9.46
N TYR A 376 3.78 -21.05 -9.08
CA TYR A 376 3.78 -20.62 -7.68
C TYR A 376 2.37 -20.28 -7.16
N SER A 377 1.39 -20.13 -8.04
CA SER A 377 0.03 -19.76 -7.69
C SER A 377 -0.78 -20.96 -7.22
N ALA A 378 -0.53 -21.43 -6.00
CA ALA A 378 -1.33 -22.48 -5.37
C ALA A 378 -2.63 -21.96 -4.73
N ASN A 379 -2.81 -20.63 -4.61
CA ASN A 379 -3.98 -20.03 -3.99
C ASN A 379 -5.15 -19.95 -4.99
N PRO A 380 -6.32 -20.59 -4.69
CA PRO A 380 -7.47 -20.59 -5.60
C PRO A 380 -8.01 -19.19 -5.91
N LEU A 381 -7.99 -18.28 -4.93
CA LEU A 381 -8.46 -16.89 -5.13
C LEU A 381 -7.49 -16.08 -5.99
N LEU A 382 -6.18 -16.31 -5.89
CA LEU A 382 -5.23 -15.69 -6.80
C LEU A 382 -5.47 -16.16 -8.23
N SER A 383 -5.70 -17.45 -8.45
CA SER A 383 -6.04 -17.99 -9.76
C SER A 383 -7.33 -17.40 -10.33
N GLN A 384 -8.38 -17.25 -9.50
CA GLN A 384 -9.61 -16.57 -9.90
C GLN A 384 -9.33 -15.11 -10.28
N SER A 385 -8.54 -14.41 -9.45
CA SER A 385 -8.19 -12.99 -9.65
C SER A 385 -7.44 -12.75 -10.97
N LEU A 386 -6.51 -13.62 -11.33
CA LEU A 386 -5.81 -13.57 -12.60
C LEU A 386 -6.75 -13.83 -13.79
N GLY A 387 -7.81 -14.62 -13.59
CA GLY A 387 -8.85 -14.88 -14.59
C GLY A 387 -9.86 -13.74 -14.80
N LEU A 388 -9.86 -12.70 -13.95
CA LEU A 388 -10.81 -11.60 -14.06
C LEU A 388 -10.61 -10.71 -15.30
N ASP A 389 -9.46 -10.69 -15.93
CA ASP A 389 -9.14 -9.82 -17.09
C ASP A 389 -10.16 -9.90 -18.23
N ASN A 390 -10.83 -11.04 -18.38
CA ASN A 390 -11.85 -11.21 -19.39
C ASN A 390 -13.26 -10.76 -18.96
N THR A 391 -13.49 -10.53 -17.66
CA THR A 391 -14.81 -10.31 -17.08
C THR A 391 -14.99 -8.96 -16.39
N VAL A 392 -13.90 -8.24 -16.13
CA VAL A 392 -13.91 -6.91 -15.52
C VAL A 392 -13.21 -5.87 -16.41
N GLU A 393 -13.45 -4.61 -16.10
CA GLU A 393 -12.65 -3.46 -16.50
C GLU A 393 -11.99 -2.86 -15.25
N TYR A 394 -10.82 -2.25 -15.41
CA TYR A 394 -10.09 -1.70 -14.27
C TYR A 394 -10.34 -0.21 -14.12
N ALA A 395 -10.83 0.17 -12.96
CA ALA A 395 -10.98 1.55 -12.54
C ALA A 395 -9.63 2.16 -12.13
N VAL A 396 -9.55 3.49 -12.09
CA VAL A 396 -8.35 4.21 -11.67
C VAL A 396 -8.08 3.98 -10.19
N VAL A 397 -6.95 3.39 -9.87
CA VAL A 397 -6.50 3.24 -8.48
C VAL A 397 -6.25 4.62 -7.89
N PRO A 398 -6.93 5.03 -6.80
CA PRO A 398 -6.85 6.41 -6.31
C PRO A 398 -5.52 6.75 -5.62
N ASP A 399 -4.77 5.76 -5.15
CA ASP A 399 -3.64 5.88 -4.22
C ASP A 399 -2.67 7.02 -4.55
N VAL A 400 -2.17 7.07 -5.78
CA VAL A 400 -1.19 8.06 -6.23
C VAL A 400 -1.80 9.39 -6.70
N TRP A 401 -3.13 9.44 -6.90
CA TRP A 401 -3.82 10.63 -7.41
C TRP A 401 -4.34 11.53 -6.29
N ILE A 402 -4.70 10.95 -5.14
CA ILE A 402 -5.21 11.70 -3.99
C ILE A 402 -4.08 12.18 -3.05
N GLY A 403 -2.95 11.49 -3.02
CA GLY A 403 -1.75 11.88 -2.27
C GLY A 403 -2.03 12.25 -0.81
N ALA A 404 -1.39 13.30 -0.34
CA ALA A 404 -1.50 13.80 1.04
C ALA A 404 -2.92 14.30 1.44
N ALA A 405 -3.89 14.29 0.52
CA ALA A 405 -5.28 14.60 0.85
C ALA A 405 -6.05 13.40 1.43
N SER A 406 -5.47 12.20 1.42
CA SER A 406 -6.13 10.94 1.77
C SER A 406 -6.90 11.00 3.11
N ASP A 407 -6.26 11.40 4.21
CA ASP A 407 -6.89 11.46 5.53
C ASP A 407 -8.09 12.43 5.58
N ARG A 408 -7.95 13.59 4.92
CA ARG A 408 -9.04 14.57 4.84
C ARG A 408 -10.20 14.04 4.01
N ILE A 409 -9.89 13.35 2.92
CA ILE A 409 -10.88 12.69 2.07
C ILE A 409 -11.60 11.58 2.85
N ILE A 410 -10.90 10.73 3.57
CA ILE A 410 -11.49 9.67 4.43
C ILE A 410 -12.46 10.29 5.43
N THR A 411 -12.10 11.43 6.05
CA THR A 411 -12.99 12.14 6.98
C THR A 411 -14.31 12.56 6.31
N VAL A 412 -14.25 13.10 5.09
CA VAL A 412 -15.45 13.45 4.31
C VAL A 412 -16.26 12.20 3.97
N LEU A 413 -15.59 11.13 3.53
CA LEU A 413 -16.25 9.89 3.12
C LEU A 413 -16.88 9.14 4.30
N THR A 414 -16.36 9.26 5.51
CA THR A 414 -17.02 8.75 6.72
C THR A 414 -18.42 9.37 6.85
N GLY A 415 -18.56 10.68 6.62
CA GLY A 415 -19.86 11.35 6.54
C GLY A 415 -20.71 10.85 5.36
N ALA A 416 -20.09 10.60 4.21
CA ALA A 416 -20.76 10.07 3.03
C ALA A 416 -21.37 8.69 3.25
N TYR A 417 -20.65 7.77 3.89
CA TYR A 417 -21.17 6.47 4.31
C TYR A 417 -22.27 6.60 5.39
N GLY A 418 -22.30 7.72 6.12
CA GLY A 418 -23.35 8.07 7.06
C GLY A 418 -24.61 8.60 6.35
N LYS A 419 -24.73 9.93 6.28
CA LYS A 419 -25.97 10.58 5.83
C LYS A 419 -25.74 11.80 4.91
N SER A 420 -24.49 12.14 4.55
CA SER A 420 -24.22 13.33 3.73
C SER A 420 -24.93 13.26 2.39
N THR A 421 -25.43 14.41 1.93
CA THR A 421 -26.03 14.56 0.60
C THR A 421 -24.94 14.56 -0.49
N PRO A 422 -25.29 14.32 -1.76
CA PRO A 422 -24.32 14.41 -2.85
C PRO A 422 -23.59 15.76 -2.90
N GLU A 423 -24.29 16.85 -2.62
CA GLU A 423 -23.77 18.23 -2.60
C GLU A 423 -22.78 18.43 -1.45
N GLU A 424 -23.07 17.93 -0.25
CA GLU A 424 -22.17 17.96 0.90
C GLU A 424 -20.91 17.11 0.64
N ILE A 425 -21.07 15.95 0.01
CA ILE A 425 -19.94 15.08 -0.33
C ILE A 425 -19.01 15.78 -1.33
N CYS A 426 -19.54 16.29 -2.45
CA CYS A 426 -18.70 16.92 -3.46
C CYS A 426 -18.01 18.18 -2.92
N ALA A 427 -18.70 19.03 -2.13
CA ALA A 427 -18.11 20.22 -1.52
C ALA A 427 -17.03 19.88 -0.49
N GLY A 428 -17.26 18.85 0.31
CA GLY A 428 -16.27 18.33 1.25
C GLY A 428 -15.02 17.80 0.54
N LEU A 429 -15.17 17.02 -0.52
CA LEU A 429 -14.07 16.51 -1.34
C LEU A 429 -13.30 17.63 -2.02
N ASP A 430 -13.97 18.65 -2.58
CA ASP A 430 -13.33 19.82 -3.16
C ASP A 430 -12.48 20.61 -2.14
N THR A 431 -12.95 20.66 -0.90
CA THR A 431 -12.21 21.29 0.20
C THR A 431 -11.02 20.42 0.62
N ALA A 432 -11.25 19.12 0.82
CA ALA A 432 -10.23 18.19 1.28
C ALA A 432 -9.06 18.05 0.30
N THR A 433 -9.31 18.13 -1.01
CA THR A 433 -8.28 18.03 -2.05
C THR A 433 -7.39 19.27 -2.10
N LYS A 434 -7.92 20.45 -1.79
CA LYS A 434 -7.17 21.72 -1.88
C LYS A 434 -6.31 22.03 -0.65
N GLY A 435 -6.51 21.37 0.46
CA GLY A 435 -5.81 21.57 1.74
C GLY A 435 -6.55 22.49 2.64
#